data_f48cf7fb594010fef5320723c42ed701
#
_entry.id   f48cf7fb594010fef5320723c42ed701
#
_cell.length_a   1.000
_cell.length_b   1.000
_cell.length_c   1.000
_cell.angle_alpha   90.00
_cell.angle_beta   90.00
_cell.angle_gamma   90.00
#
_symmetry.space_group_name_H-M   'P 1'
#
loop_
_entity.id
_entity.type
_entity.pdbx_description
1 polymer ?
#
loop_
_entity_poly.entity_id
_entity_poly.type
_entity_poly.pdbx_seq_one_letter_code
_entity_poly.pdbx_strand_id
1 'polypeptide(L)'
;MGLGFSGCQNGDAPAVHADMTKTPTEILKNFEMNDTKNGEKTTTLIATEARIYEAQNYADVDQPLLYFYKAGKESSRLKAPQGRVQTETHEVECWGGVTVVSADSSTLTTERLRYDPKVQKIFSNDAVHLEKPDSITDGIGLETDPELKVVKIGHQTAHMRKGMTQ
;
A
#
# COMPACT_ATOMS: atom_id res chain seq x y z
N MET A 1 10.37 -71.72 23.55
CA MET A 1 9.50 -70.73 24.22
C MET A 1 10.04 -69.37 23.98
N GLY A 2 9.49 -68.64 23.01
CA GLY A 2 9.91 -67.32 22.65
C GLY A 2 8.88 -66.31 23.19
N LEU A 3 9.32 -65.41 24.04
CA LEU A 3 8.52 -64.25 24.48
C LEU A 3 8.88 -63.07 23.58
N GLY A 4 7.95 -62.72 22.69
CA GLY A 4 8.06 -61.55 21.89
C GLY A 4 7.72 -60.31 22.72
N PHE A 5 8.67 -59.38 22.82
CA PHE A 5 8.37 -58.05 23.32
C PHE A 5 7.96 -57.16 22.15
N SER A 6 6.69 -56.79 22.15
CA SER A 6 6.13 -55.75 21.30
C SER A 6 6.65 -54.41 21.75
N GLY A 7 7.59 -53.84 21.04
CA GLY A 7 8.00 -52.46 21.24
C GLY A 7 6.92 -51.51 20.73
N CYS A 8 6.32 -50.74 21.63
CA CYS A 8 5.52 -49.59 21.24
C CYS A 8 6.47 -48.53 20.66
N GLN A 9 6.39 -48.33 19.35
CA GLN A 9 6.96 -47.14 18.72
C GLN A 9 6.04 -45.97 19.06
N ASN A 10 6.50 -45.11 19.94
CA ASN A 10 5.95 -43.76 20.05
C ASN A 10 6.28 -43.05 18.76
N GLY A 11 5.29 -42.95 17.88
CA GLY A 11 5.38 -42.04 16.76
C GLY A 11 5.40 -40.60 17.31
N ASP A 12 6.58 -40.02 17.37
CA ASP A 12 6.69 -38.57 17.48
C ASP A 12 5.97 -37.95 16.29
N ALA A 13 4.75 -37.45 16.52
CA ALA A 13 4.12 -36.55 15.58
C ALA A 13 5.08 -35.36 15.37
N PRO A 14 5.40 -34.97 14.15
CA PRO A 14 6.24 -33.81 13.92
C PRO A 14 5.57 -32.63 14.62
N ALA A 15 6.26 -32.03 15.57
CA ALA A 15 5.86 -30.76 16.16
C ALA A 15 5.75 -29.77 14.99
N VAL A 16 4.54 -29.40 14.63
CA VAL A 16 4.29 -28.30 13.72
C VAL A 16 4.79 -27.07 14.45
N HIS A 17 6.03 -26.69 14.18
CA HIS A 17 6.52 -25.38 14.56
C HIS A 17 5.69 -24.40 13.75
N ALA A 18 4.59 -23.90 14.35
CA ALA A 18 3.90 -22.75 13.83
C ALA A 18 4.98 -21.68 13.65
N ASP A 19 5.12 -21.21 12.41
CA ASP A 19 6.07 -20.16 12.10
C ASP A 19 5.60 -18.89 12.83
N MET A 20 6.09 -18.71 14.05
CA MET A 20 5.72 -17.60 14.94
C MET A 20 6.02 -16.24 14.30
N THR A 21 6.82 -16.22 13.22
CA THR A 21 7.09 -15.01 12.45
C THR A 21 5.91 -14.54 11.61
N LYS A 22 4.92 -15.40 11.39
CA LYS A 22 3.69 -15.10 10.62
C LYS A 22 2.45 -14.85 11.48
N THR A 23 2.59 -14.90 12.80
CA THR A 23 1.48 -14.61 13.71
C THR A 23 1.54 -13.14 14.10
N PRO A 24 0.47 -12.36 13.87
CA PRO A 24 0.46 -10.97 14.31
C PRO A 24 0.50 -10.89 15.84
N THR A 25 1.24 -9.94 16.38
CA THR A 25 1.30 -9.65 17.81
C THR A 25 0.07 -8.91 18.28
N GLU A 26 -0.57 -8.17 17.39
CA GLU A 26 -1.80 -7.41 17.68
C GLU A 26 -2.67 -7.30 16.42
N ILE A 27 -3.99 -7.29 16.62
CA ILE A 27 -4.98 -7.05 15.58
C ILE A 27 -5.86 -5.88 16.01
N LEU A 28 -5.86 -4.82 15.20
CA LEU A 28 -6.67 -3.62 15.42
C LEU A 28 -7.80 -3.53 14.40
N LYS A 29 -9.01 -3.24 14.86
CA LYS A 29 -10.17 -2.93 14.01
C LYS A 29 -10.32 -1.42 13.89
N ASN A 30 -10.76 -0.96 12.71
CA ASN A 30 -10.93 0.47 12.44
C ASN A 30 -9.64 1.25 12.73
N PHE A 31 -8.55 0.77 12.14
CA PHE A 31 -7.22 1.34 12.32
C PHE A 31 -7.14 2.73 11.70
N GLU A 32 -6.53 3.67 12.42
CA GLU A 32 -6.21 5.01 11.92
C GLU A 32 -4.79 5.40 12.32
N MET A 33 -4.05 5.94 11.37
CA MET A 33 -2.70 6.48 11.57
C MET A 33 -2.60 7.86 10.92
N ASN A 34 -2.04 8.83 11.64
CA ASN A 34 -1.84 10.18 11.14
C ASN A 34 -0.35 10.53 11.14
N ASP A 35 0.13 11.06 10.03
CA ASP A 35 1.47 11.65 9.93
C ASP A 35 1.42 13.16 9.89
N THR A 36 2.39 13.78 10.53
CA THR A 36 2.59 15.23 10.55
C THR A 36 4.04 15.56 10.19
N LYS A 37 4.24 16.69 9.54
CA LYS A 37 5.55 17.26 9.24
C LYS A 37 5.53 18.74 9.57
N ASN A 38 6.45 19.18 10.43
CA ASN A 38 6.50 20.57 10.91
C ASN A 38 5.18 21.06 11.52
N GLY A 39 4.47 20.17 12.26
CA GLY A 39 3.19 20.46 12.89
C GLY A 39 1.98 20.44 11.96
N GLU A 40 2.16 20.22 10.67
CA GLU A 40 1.07 20.10 9.70
C GLU A 40 0.80 18.63 9.36
N LYS A 41 -0.48 18.26 9.33
CA LYS A 41 -0.90 16.92 8.89
C LYS A 41 -0.54 16.73 7.42
N THR A 42 0.15 15.64 7.12
CA THR A 42 0.53 15.26 5.75
C THR A 42 -0.27 14.10 5.22
N THR A 43 -0.57 13.10 6.07
CA THR A 43 -1.38 11.94 5.68
C THR A 43 -2.27 11.46 6.82
N THR A 44 -3.38 10.80 6.43
CA THR A 44 -4.20 9.97 7.31
C THR A 44 -4.42 8.64 6.60
N LEU A 45 -4.00 7.54 7.20
CA LEU A 45 -4.30 6.18 6.76
C LEU A 45 -5.45 5.63 7.61
N ILE A 46 -6.48 5.13 6.95
CA ILE A 46 -7.59 4.41 7.57
C ILE A 46 -7.63 3.01 6.97
N ALA A 47 -7.86 1.99 7.80
CA ALA A 47 -8.03 0.62 7.37
C ALA A 47 -9.10 -0.09 8.20
N THR A 48 -9.78 -1.06 7.62
CA THR A 48 -10.80 -1.84 8.34
C THR A 48 -10.18 -2.74 9.40
N GLU A 49 -8.98 -3.25 9.13
CA GLU A 49 -8.19 -4.07 10.04
C GLU A 49 -6.71 -3.81 9.81
N ALA A 50 -5.93 -3.81 10.89
CA ALA A 50 -4.47 -3.85 10.86
C ALA A 50 -3.96 -5.03 11.68
N ARG A 51 -3.09 -5.84 11.10
CA ARG A 51 -2.37 -6.95 11.75
C ARG A 51 -0.93 -6.55 11.93
N ILE A 52 -0.52 -6.35 13.17
CA ILE A 52 0.80 -5.84 13.53
C ILE A 52 1.76 -7.01 13.76
N TYR A 53 2.92 -6.94 13.16
CA TYR A 53 4.03 -7.89 13.27
C TYR A 53 5.24 -7.14 13.84
N GLU A 54 5.31 -7.01 15.15
CA GLU A 54 6.34 -6.21 15.83
C GLU A 54 7.75 -6.68 15.51
N ALA A 55 8.00 -7.99 15.52
CA ALA A 55 9.33 -8.54 15.23
C ALA A 55 9.83 -8.22 13.81
N GLN A 56 8.95 -7.91 12.88
CA GLN A 56 9.26 -7.57 11.49
C GLN A 56 9.08 -6.08 11.16
N ASN A 57 8.66 -5.28 12.14
CA ASN A 57 8.44 -3.82 12.01
C ASN A 57 7.46 -3.43 10.90
N TYR A 58 6.37 -4.20 10.71
CA TYR A 58 5.31 -3.83 9.78
C TYR A 58 3.91 -4.18 10.31
N ALA A 59 2.91 -3.58 9.70
CA ALA A 59 1.51 -3.93 9.83
C ALA A 59 0.91 -4.17 8.45
N ASP A 60 0.21 -5.30 8.28
CA ASP A 60 -0.64 -5.54 7.11
C ASP A 60 -2.01 -4.92 7.35
N VAL A 61 -2.52 -4.19 6.37
CA VAL A 61 -3.77 -3.44 6.47
C VAL A 61 -4.74 -3.84 5.37
N ASP A 62 -6.00 -4.02 5.75
CA ASP A 62 -7.08 -4.37 4.84
C ASP A 62 -7.86 -3.13 4.43
N GLN A 63 -8.11 -3.00 3.14
CA GLN A 63 -8.84 -1.90 2.52
C GLN A 63 -8.28 -0.51 2.91
N PRO A 64 -6.96 -0.29 2.79
CA PRO A 64 -6.37 0.99 3.13
C PRO A 64 -6.96 2.13 2.29
N LEU A 65 -7.26 3.22 2.97
CA LEU A 65 -7.63 4.50 2.40
C LEU A 65 -6.66 5.54 2.95
N LEU A 66 -5.82 6.10 2.10
CA LEU A 66 -4.81 7.06 2.48
C LEU A 66 -5.19 8.44 1.94
N TYR A 67 -5.43 9.37 2.84
CA TYR A 67 -5.66 10.78 2.52
C TYR A 67 -4.35 11.54 2.57
N PHE A 68 -4.08 12.33 1.55
CA PHE A 68 -2.95 13.26 1.50
C PHE A 68 -3.43 14.69 1.71
N TYR A 69 -2.66 15.46 2.47
CA TYR A 69 -2.98 16.84 2.78
C TYR A 69 -1.86 17.77 2.34
N LYS A 70 -2.24 18.97 1.90
CA LYS A 70 -1.34 20.05 1.57
C LYS A 70 -1.93 21.37 2.04
N ALA A 71 -1.18 22.13 2.80
CA ALA A 71 -1.65 23.39 3.41
C ALA A 71 -3.00 23.22 4.14
N GLY A 72 -3.14 22.14 4.92
CA GLY A 72 -4.33 21.83 5.72
C GLY A 72 -5.56 21.35 4.96
N LYS A 73 -5.45 21.16 3.63
CA LYS A 73 -6.55 20.68 2.77
C LYS A 73 -6.22 19.32 2.19
N GLU A 74 -7.25 18.48 2.03
CA GLU A 74 -7.11 17.22 1.29
C GLU A 74 -6.72 17.53 -0.16
N SER A 75 -5.59 16.95 -0.60
CA SER A 75 -5.05 17.15 -1.94
C SER A 75 -5.27 15.94 -2.85
N SER A 76 -5.31 14.75 -2.26
CA SER A 76 -5.60 13.51 -2.98
C SER A 76 -5.93 12.38 -2.00
N ARG A 77 -6.43 11.28 -2.54
CA ARG A 77 -6.67 10.05 -1.79
C ARG A 77 -6.30 8.83 -2.59
N LEU A 78 -5.72 7.85 -1.89
CA LEU A 78 -5.34 6.54 -2.42
C LEU A 78 -6.23 5.47 -1.80
N LYS A 79 -6.69 4.54 -2.63
CA LYS A 79 -7.51 3.40 -2.22
C LYS A 79 -6.93 2.11 -2.80
N ALA A 80 -6.90 1.05 -2.00
CA ALA A 80 -6.49 -0.27 -2.44
C ALA A 80 -7.22 -1.38 -1.63
N PRO A 81 -7.24 -2.63 -2.11
CA PRO A 81 -7.74 -3.75 -1.34
C PRO A 81 -6.86 -4.14 -0.17
N GLN A 82 -5.54 -4.06 -0.35
CA GLN A 82 -4.55 -4.47 0.65
C GLN A 82 -3.35 -3.53 0.68
N GLY A 83 -2.69 -3.48 1.83
CA GLY A 83 -1.47 -2.72 2.00
C GLY A 83 -0.62 -3.20 3.16
N ARG A 84 0.55 -2.63 3.27
CA ARG A 84 1.52 -2.81 4.35
C ARG A 84 2.10 -1.47 4.75
N VAL A 85 2.19 -1.25 6.05
CA VAL A 85 2.82 -0.07 6.64
C VAL A 85 4.07 -0.51 7.37
N GLN A 86 5.20 0.13 7.11
CA GLN A 86 6.40 -0.02 7.92
C GLN A 86 6.22 0.81 9.19
N THR A 87 6.29 0.17 10.36
CA THR A 87 5.96 0.83 11.63
C THR A 87 6.98 1.88 12.07
N GLU A 88 8.23 1.78 11.60
CA GLU A 88 9.30 2.73 11.91
C GLU A 88 9.35 3.92 10.93
N THR A 89 9.19 3.65 9.63
CA THR A 89 9.35 4.68 8.58
C THR A 89 8.03 5.27 8.10
N HIS A 90 6.90 4.62 8.42
CA HIS A 90 5.56 4.91 7.93
C HIS A 90 5.43 4.83 6.39
N GLU A 91 6.38 4.18 5.72
CA GLU A 91 6.19 3.84 4.31
C GLU A 91 4.97 2.95 4.14
N VAL A 92 4.17 3.24 3.13
CA VAL A 92 2.96 2.48 2.81
C VAL A 92 3.11 1.84 1.44
N GLU A 93 2.98 0.53 1.36
CA GLU A 93 2.87 -0.21 0.11
C GLU A 93 1.44 -0.73 -0.04
N CYS A 94 0.83 -0.51 -1.20
CA CYS A 94 -0.53 -0.95 -1.51
C CYS A 94 -0.54 -1.79 -2.77
N TRP A 95 -1.45 -2.78 -2.85
CA TRP A 95 -1.56 -3.68 -4.00
C TRP A 95 -2.96 -4.26 -4.18
N GLY A 96 -3.16 -4.97 -5.30
CA GLY A 96 -4.43 -5.58 -5.68
C GLY A 96 -5.32 -4.63 -6.49
N GLY A 97 -4.72 -3.67 -7.17
CA GLY A 97 -5.44 -2.63 -7.90
C GLY A 97 -5.58 -1.35 -7.08
N VAL A 98 -4.61 -0.46 -7.23
CA VAL A 98 -4.52 0.80 -6.49
C VAL A 98 -5.04 1.94 -7.34
N THR A 99 -5.85 2.80 -6.75
CA THR A 99 -6.37 4.03 -7.38
C THR A 99 -5.99 5.23 -6.54
N VAL A 100 -5.42 6.26 -7.18
CA VAL A 100 -5.18 7.59 -6.58
C VAL A 100 -6.01 8.61 -7.32
N VAL A 101 -6.77 9.41 -6.59
CA VAL A 101 -7.58 10.51 -7.15
C VAL A 101 -7.15 11.81 -6.51
N SER A 102 -6.73 12.77 -7.32
CA SER A 102 -6.34 14.10 -6.85
C SER A 102 -7.52 15.09 -6.87
N ALA A 103 -7.34 16.22 -6.19
CA ALA A 103 -8.37 17.26 -6.08
C ALA A 103 -8.78 17.87 -7.43
N ASP A 104 -7.89 17.85 -8.43
CA ASP A 104 -8.19 18.28 -9.82
C ASP A 104 -8.84 17.21 -10.68
N SER A 105 -9.28 16.08 -10.07
CA SER A 105 -9.89 14.92 -10.73
C SER A 105 -8.93 14.11 -11.61
N SER A 106 -7.60 14.28 -11.47
CA SER A 106 -6.64 13.36 -12.06
C SER A 106 -6.73 12.01 -11.37
N THR A 107 -6.70 10.92 -12.12
CA THR A 107 -6.82 9.56 -11.61
C THR A 107 -5.64 8.71 -12.08
N LEU A 108 -4.95 8.09 -11.14
CA LEU A 108 -3.89 7.13 -11.38
C LEU A 108 -4.35 5.75 -10.98
N THR A 109 -4.15 4.76 -11.84
CA THR A 109 -4.38 3.34 -11.53
C THR A 109 -3.14 2.50 -11.81
N THR A 110 -2.86 1.57 -10.92
CA THR A 110 -1.73 0.64 -11.04
C THR A 110 -1.99 -0.59 -10.16
N GLU A 111 -1.30 -1.69 -10.39
CA GLU A 111 -1.45 -2.89 -9.57
C GLU A 111 -0.84 -2.73 -8.18
N ARG A 112 0.35 -2.12 -8.11
CA ARG A 112 1.11 -1.92 -6.86
C ARG A 112 1.69 -0.52 -6.82
N LEU A 113 1.69 0.06 -5.61
CA LEU A 113 2.15 1.42 -5.38
C LEU A 113 2.79 1.54 -4.00
N ARG A 114 3.87 2.30 -3.88
CA ARG A 114 4.54 2.63 -2.62
C ARG A 114 4.54 4.14 -2.40
N TYR A 115 4.16 4.56 -1.20
CA TYR A 115 4.29 5.93 -0.72
C TYR A 115 5.42 6.03 0.31
N ASP A 116 6.31 6.97 0.12
CA ASP A 116 7.40 7.29 1.05
C ASP A 116 7.13 8.67 1.69
N PRO A 117 6.78 8.72 2.98
CA PRO A 117 6.46 9.98 3.67
C PRO A 117 7.68 10.86 3.89
N LYS A 118 8.89 10.30 3.91
CA LYS A 118 10.13 11.04 4.11
C LYS A 118 10.40 12.01 2.95
N VAL A 119 10.17 11.56 1.72
CA VAL A 119 10.34 12.36 0.50
C VAL A 119 9.00 12.84 -0.06
N GLN A 120 7.87 12.41 0.53
CA GLN A 120 6.50 12.72 0.10
C GLN A 120 6.26 12.40 -1.39
N LYS A 121 6.65 11.20 -1.79
CA LYS A 121 6.53 10.72 -3.17
C LYS A 121 5.88 9.36 -3.25
N ILE A 122 5.23 9.14 -4.37
CA ILE A 122 4.59 7.90 -4.77
C ILE A 122 5.41 7.26 -5.88
N PHE A 123 5.61 5.95 -5.76
CA PHE A 123 6.38 5.14 -6.70
C PHE A 123 5.60 3.90 -7.13
N SER A 124 5.77 3.50 -8.37
CA SER A 124 5.34 2.19 -8.87
C SER A 124 6.35 1.67 -9.89
N ASN A 125 6.56 0.35 -9.91
CA ASN A 125 7.37 -0.33 -10.93
C ASN A 125 6.49 -1.05 -11.96
N ASP A 126 5.18 -1.05 -11.75
CA ASP A 126 4.21 -1.74 -12.60
C ASP A 126 3.71 -0.84 -13.73
N ALA A 127 2.84 -1.41 -14.57
CA ALA A 127 2.09 -0.64 -15.54
C ALA A 127 1.19 0.38 -14.83
N VAL A 128 1.19 1.61 -15.31
CA VAL A 128 0.40 2.71 -14.78
C VAL A 128 -0.47 3.33 -15.85
N HIS A 129 -1.67 3.72 -15.46
CA HIS A 129 -2.61 4.49 -16.27
C HIS A 129 -2.92 5.79 -15.53
N LEU A 130 -2.55 6.91 -16.11
CA LEU A 130 -2.80 8.24 -15.57
C LEU A 130 -3.77 8.99 -16.49
N GLU A 131 -4.93 9.28 -15.96
CA GLU A 131 -5.96 10.08 -16.62
C GLU A 131 -6.04 11.46 -15.99
N LYS A 132 -5.80 12.48 -16.78
CA LYS A 132 -5.98 13.90 -16.42
C LYS A 132 -7.14 14.50 -17.22
N PRO A 133 -7.67 15.68 -16.85
CA PRO A 133 -8.78 16.30 -17.58
C PRO A 133 -8.52 16.46 -19.08
N ASP A 134 -7.27 16.68 -19.50
CA ASP A 134 -6.85 16.98 -20.87
C ASP A 134 -5.98 15.90 -21.52
N SER A 135 -5.58 14.87 -20.80
CA SER A 135 -4.64 13.87 -21.30
C SER A 135 -4.80 12.51 -20.65
N ILE A 136 -4.37 11.47 -21.36
CA ILE A 136 -4.23 10.11 -20.85
C ILE A 136 -2.81 9.67 -21.13
N THR A 137 -2.16 9.10 -20.12
CA THR A 137 -0.79 8.57 -20.24
C THR A 137 -0.73 7.17 -19.69
N ASP A 138 -0.26 6.23 -20.49
CA ASP A 138 0.06 4.87 -20.11
C ASP A 138 1.57 4.66 -20.12
N GLY A 139 2.06 3.83 -19.21
CA GLY A 139 3.49 3.51 -19.16
C GLY A 139 3.82 2.47 -18.12
N ILE A 140 5.11 2.23 -17.92
CA ILE A 140 5.64 1.31 -16.92
C ILE A 140 6.63 2.07 -16.05
N GLY A 141 6.40 2.02 -14.73
CA GLY A 141 7.21 2.75 -13.75
C GLY A 141 6.72 4.19 -13.56
N LEU A 142 6.66 4.60 -12.31
CA LEU A 142 6.14 5.91 -11.90
C LEU A 142 6.94 6.47 -10.73
N GLU A 143 7.19 7.76 -10.79
CA GLU A 143 7.50 8.61 -9.65
C GLU A 143 6.63 9.87 -9.74
N THR A 144 5.90 10.19 -8.67
CA THR A 144 5.04 11.37 -8.63
C THR A 144 4.89 11.93 -7.22
N ASP A 145 4.46 13.18 -7.12
CA ASP A 145 3.89 13.75 -5.89
C ASP A 145 2.46 13.22 -5.66
N PRO A 146 1.93 13.27 -4.44
CA PRO A 146 0.58 12.81 -4.14
C PRO A 146 -0.51 13.56 -4.93
N GLU A 147 -0.28 14.80 -5.31
CA GLU A 147 -1.21 15.61 -6.09
C GLU A 147 -1.24 15.26 -7.60
N LEU A 148 -0.39 14.34 -8.05
CA LEU A 148 -0.24 13.94 -9.46
C LEU A 148 0.13 15.10 -10.41
N LYS A 149 0.84 16.11 -9.89
CA LYS A 149 1.25 17.30 -10.64
C LYS A 149 2.61 17.13 -11.29
N VAL A 150 3.59 16.66 -10.53
CA VAL A 150 4.94 16.38 -11.01
C VAL A 150 5.06 14.88 -11.23
N VAL A 151 4.88 14.43 -12.45
CA VAL A 151 4.80 13.01 -12.82
C VAL A 151 5.94 12.62 -13.74
N LYS A 152 6.67 11.56 -13.38
CA LYS A 152 7.65 10.89 -14.22
C LYS A 152 7.19 9.47 -14.47
N ILE A 153 6.96 9.10 -15.73
CA ILE A 153 6.57 7.75 -16.13
C ILE A 153 7.64 7.20 -17.07
N GLY A 154 8.12 6.00 -16.80
CA GLY A 154 9.01 5.27 -17.69
C GLY A 154 8.22 4.66 -18.85
N HIS A 155 8.86 4.48 -20.01
CA HIS A 155 8.27 3.82 -21.19
C HIS A 155 6.82 4.23 -21.47
N GLN A 156 6.58 5.54 -21.58
CA GLN A 156 5.23 6.09 -21.67
C GLN A 156 4.71 6.15 -23.10
N THR A 157 3.39 5.98 -23.25
CA THR A 157 2.59 6.36 -24.40
C THR A 157 1.56 7.38 -23.93
N ALA A 158 1.58 8.57 -24.50
CA ALA A 158 0.66 9.65 -24.12
C ALA A 158 -0.33 9.93 -25.26
N HIS A 159 -1.61 10.08 -24.90
CA HIS A 159 -2.69 10.50 -25.80
C HIS A 159 -3.31 11.79 -25.26
N MET A 160 -3.29 12.84 -26.05
CA MET A 160 -4.07 14.04 -25.72
C MET A 160 -5.55 13.80 -26.05
N ARG A 161 -6.44 14.13 -25.12
CA ARG A 161 -7.85 14.24 -25.44
C ARG A 161 -8.02 15.44 -26.37
N LYS A 162 -8.44 15.16 -27.60
CA LYS A 162 -8.80 16.22 -28.53
C LYS A 162 -9.99 16.96 -27.93
N GLY A 163 -9.79 18.23 -27.53
CA GLY A 163 -10.86 19.08 -27.05
C GLY A 163 -12.00 19.08 -28.06
N MET A 164 -13.24 18.86 -27.59
CA MET A 164 -14.41 19.17 -28.41
C MET A 164 -14.38 20.67 -28.67
N THR A 165 -13.95 21.03 -29.85
CA THR A 165 -14.20 22.37 -30.40
C THR A 165 -15.69 22.45 -30.68
N GLN A 166 -16.43 23.23 -29.90
CA GLN A 166 -17.76 23.68 -30.27
C GLN A 166 -17.71 24.60 -31.51
#